data_491a03ebbafed06277b376475f0f30f2
#
_entry.id   491a03ebbafed06277b376475f0f30f2
#
_cell.length_a   1.000
_cell.length_b   1.000
_cell.length_c   1.000
_cell.angle_alpha   90.00
_cell.angle_beta   90.00
_cell.angle_gamma   90.00
#
_symmetry.space_group_name_H-M   'P 1'
#
loop_
_entity.id
_entity.type
_entity.pdbx_description
1 polymer ?
#
loop_
_entity_poly.entity_id
_entity_poly.type
_entity_poly.pdbx_seq_one_letter_code
_entity_poly.pdbx_strand_id
1 'polypeptide(L)'
;MKVVCDTTEAPVVKVALDLLKRDCRSVLSGEISRSENTGNIYVGTWGESSVLQALADTRQLDVAQLDEHREAFLLNVLPDGRLVVAGSDKRGTAYGVLELSRMMGVSPWEWWADAVPEKKEEFCLPAGFRKLEYPQVAYRGIFINDEDWGLTPWSWKHYEPSERKGQIGPKTHARIFELLLRLRQQNKGYSARY
;
A
#
# COMPACT_ATOMS: atom_id res chain seq x y z
N MET A 1 -7.15 -15.81 1.03
CA MET A 1 -6.23 -14.94 1.79
C MET A 1 -6.95 -14.42 3.03
N LYS A 2 -6.42 -14.66 4.21
CA LYS A 2 -6.95 -14.11 5.47
C LYS A 2 -5.93 -13.10 6.00
N VAL A 3 -6.38 -11.89 6.27
CA VAL A 3 -5.54 -10.85 6.88
C VAL A 3 -5.82 -10.81 8.38
N VAL A 4 -4.77 -10.84 9.18
CA VAL A 4 -4.79 -10.64 10.63
C VAL A 4 -4.14 -9.30 10.91
N CYS A 5 -4.91 -8.37 11.45
CA CYS A 5 -4.48 -7.01 11.71
C CYS A 5 -5.26 -6.48 12.91
N ASP A 6 -4.62 -5.71 13.77
CA ASP A 6 -5.30 -5.12 14.93
C ASP A 6 -6.40 -4.13 14.50
N THR A 7 -7.52 -4.13 15.21
CA THR A 7 -8.64 -3.22 14.90
C THR A 7 -8.29 -1.75 15.12
N THR A 8 -7.30 -1.48 15.96
CA THR A 8 -6.77 -0.16 16.30
C THR A 8 -5.76 0.37 15.30
N GLU A 9 -5.37 -0.44 14.30
CA GLU A 9 -4.38 -0.04 13.31
C GLU A 9 -4.80 1.23 12.54
N ALA A 10 -3.82 2.01 12.14
CA ALA A 10 -4.02 3.33 11.56
C ALA A 10 -4.89 3.32 10.28
N PRO A 11 -5.71 4.35 10.01
CA PRO A 11 -6.59 4.40 8.84
C PRO A 11 -5.87 4.20 7.50
N VAL A 12 -4.64 4.70 7.36
CA VAL A 12 -3.84 4.54 6.13
C VAL A 12 -3.51 3.08 5.85
N VAL A 13 -3.29 2.27 6.88
CA VAL A 13 -3.04 0.82 6.74
C VAL A 13 -4.32 0.12 6.28
N LYS A 14 -5.49 0.50 6.81
CA LYS A 14 -6.79 -0.04 6.37
C LYS A 14 -7.05 0.28 4.89
N VAL A 15 -6.75 1.52 4.46
CA VAL A 15 -6.82 1.90 3.05
C VAL A 15 -5.89 1.03 2.20
N ALA A 16 -4.64 0.85 2.61
CA ALA A 16 -3.69 0.00 1.88
C ALA A 16 -4.18 -1.46 1.77
N LEU A 17 -4.78 -2.01 2.83
CA LEU A 17 -5.37 -3.34 2.82
C LEU A 17 -6.56 -3.47 1.86
N ASP A 18 -7.40 -2.45 1.77
CA ASP A 18 -8.51 -2.45 0.82
C ASP A 18 -8.03 -2.33 -0.63
N LEU A 19 -6.97 -1.55 -0.87
CA LEU A 19 -6.29 -1.50 -2.15
C LEU A 19 -5.68 -2.87 -2.51
N LEU A 20 -4.97 -3.53 -1.59
CA LEU A 20 -4.43 -4.87 -1.80
C LEU A 20 -5.53 -5.89 -2.15
N LYS A 21 -6.66 -5.87 -1.45
CA LYS A 21 -7.81 -6.74 -1.77
C LYS A 21 -8.34 -6.50 -3.18
N ARG A 22 -8.45 -5.22 -3.61
CA ARG A 22 -8.85 -4.87 -4.98
C ARG A 22 -7.83 -5.40 -5.99
N ASP A 23 -6.56 -5.20 -5.74
CA ASP A 23 -5.46 -5.62 -6.60
C ASP A 23 -5.39 -7.14 -6.74
N CYS A 24 -5.57 -7.89 -5.65
CA CYS A 24 -5.69 -9.34 -5.70
C CYS A 24 -6.81 -9.81 -6.65
N ARG A 25 -7.98 -9.16 -6.61
CA ARG A 25 -9.09 -9.49 -7.53
C ARG A 25 -8.78 -9.12 -8.97
N SER A 26 -7.99 -8.08 -9.22
CA SER A 26 -7.60 -7.68 -10.56
C SER A 26 -6.53 -8.61 -11.16
N VAL A 27 -5.64 -9.17 -10.35
CA VAL A 27 -4.53 -10.02 -10.78
C VAL A 27 -4.88 -11.50 -10.80
N LEU A 28 -5.50 -12.01 -9.73
CA LEU A 28 -5.72 -13.45 -9.57
C LEU A 28 -6.99 -13.90 -10.26
N SER A 29 -6.87 -14.89 -11.17
CA SER A 29 -7.97 -15.38 -12.01
C SER A 29 -8.87 -16.40 -11.30
N GLY A 30 -8.39 -17.01 -10.22
CA GLY A 30 -9.11 -18.02 -9.44
C GLY A 30 -9.66 -17.46 -8.13
N GLU A 31 -10.62 -18.18 -7.54
CA GLU A 31 -10.82 -18.05 -6.10
C GLU A 31 -9.45 -18.23 -5.46
N ILE A 32 -9.07 -17.30 -4.57
CA ILE A 32 -7.84 -17.45 -3.78
C ILE A 32 -7.90 -18.84 -3.18
N SER A 33 -7.15 -19.75 -3.82
CA SER A 33 -7.24 -21.18 -3.57
C SER A 33 -7.20 -21.40 -2.06
N ARG A 34 -8.22 -22.03 -1.53
CA ARG A 34 -8.27 -22.52 -0.15
C ARG A 34 -7.40 -23.77 -0.03
N SER A 35 -6.15 -23.67 -0.41
CA SER A 35 -5.15 -24.60 0.09
C SER A 35 -5.20 -24.53 1.61
N GLU A 36 -5.23 -25.64 2.30
CA GLU A 36 -5.22 -25.70 3.77
C GLU A 36 -4.04 -24.96 4.40
N ASN A 37 -3.04 -24.61 3.60
CA ASN A 37 -1.88 -23.78 3.91
C ASN A 37 -1.93 -22.36 3.30
N THR A 38 -3.09 -21.82 2.91
CA THR A 38 -3.19 -20.42 2.50
C THR A 38 -2.87 -19.54 3.71
N GLY A 39 -1.61 -19.12 3.74
CA GLY A 39 -1.02 -18.39 4.84
C GLY A 39 -1.83 -17.16 5.21
N ASN A 40 -2.08 -17.01 6.48
CA ASN A 40 -2.56 -15.75 7.02
C ASN A 40 -1.49 -14.70 6.76
N ILE A 41 -1.91 -13.51 6.34
CA ILE A 41 -1.05 -12.32 6.28
C ILE A 41 -1.23 -11.57 7.59
N TYR A 42 -0.17 -11.44 8.35
CA TYR A 42 -0.10 -10.68 9.59
C TYR A 42 0.42 -9.29 9.28
N VAL A 43 -0.38 -8.27 9.55
CA VAL A 43 -0.06 -6.89 9.21
C VAL A 43 -0.11 -6.03 10.46
N GLY A 44 0.90 -5.20 10.67
CA GLY A 44 0.90 -4.28 11.79
C GLY A 44 2.04 -3.27 11.78
N THR A 45 1.88 -2.25 12.61
CA THR A 45 2.90 -1.24 12.90
C THR A 45 3.69 -1.67 14.14
N TRP A 46 5.01 -1.76 14.01
CA TRP A 46 5.89 -2.15 15.11
C TRP A 46 5.77 -1.16 16.27
N GLY A 47 5.72 -1.69 17.50
CA GLY A 47 5.46 -0.89 18.69
C GLY A 47 3.97 -0.59 18.98
N GLU A 48 3.08 -0.76 18.01
CA GLU A 48 1.63 -0.55 18.17
C GLU A 48 0.82 -1.85 18.03
N SER A 49 1.34 -2.82 17.28
CA SER A 49 0.65 -4.07 16.98
C SER A 49 0.91 -5.16 18.00
N SER A 50 -0.15 -5.62 18.68
CA SER A 50 -0.10 -6.76 19.58
C SER A 50 0.28 -8.06 18.89
N VAL A 51 -0.11 -8.20 17.62
CA VAL A 51 0.18 -9.36 16.77
C VAL A 51 1.67 -9.45 16.48
N LEU A 52 2.31 -8.34 16.12
CA LEU A 52 3.75 -8.30 15.85
C LEU A 52 4.56 -8.50 17.15
N GLN A 53 4.09 -7.92 18.25
CA GLN A 53 4.73 -8.08 19.55
C GLN A 53 4.79 -9.56 19.95
N ALA A 54 3.68 -10.29 19.84
CA ALA A 54 3.62 -11.71 20.14
C ALA A 54 4.59 -12.56 19.28
N LEU A 55 4.76 -12.21 17.99
CA LEU A 55 5.70 -12.87 17.09
C LEU A 55 7.17 -12.57 17.47
N ALA A 56 7.46 -11.35 17.87
CA ALA A 56 8.80 -10.94 18.32
C ALA A 56 9.17 -11.59 19.67
N ASP A 57 8.26 -11.61 20.63
CA ASP A 57 8.47 -12.21 21.96
C ASP A 57 8.79 -13.72 21.86
N THR A 58 8.18 -14.39 20.88
CA THR A 58 8.47 -15.82 20.60
C THR A 58 9.67 -16.04 19.67
N ARG A 59 10.42 -14.98 19.34
CA ARG A 59 11.59 -15.01 18.43
C ARG A 59 11.29 -15.55 17.03
N GLN A 60 10.05 -15.47 16.61
CA GLN A 60 9.64 -15.84 15.25
C GLN A 60 9.85 -14.71 14.24
N LEU A 61 9.93 -13.46 14.72
CA LEU A 61 10.11 -12.27 13.92
C LEU A 61 11.25 -11.42 14.47
N ASP A 62 12.24 -11.13 13.63
CA ASP A 62 13.29 -10.15 13.93
C ASP A 62 12.90 -8.80 13.33
N VAL A 63 12.70 -7.82 14.18
CA VAL A 63 12.26 -6.45 13.82
C VAL A 63 13.29 -5.37 14.15
N ALA A 64 14.48 -5.74 14.63
CA ALA A 64 15.48 -4.79 15.11
C ALA A 64 15.78 -3.67 14.11
N GLN A 65 15.84 -3.98 12.82
CA GLN A 65 16.10 -3.01 11.76
C GLN A 65 14.94 -2.02 11.51
N LEU A 66 13.72 -2.30 11.99
CA LEU A 66 12.61 -1.35 11.86
C LEU A 66 12.79 -0.15 12.81
N ASP A 67 13.44 -0.34 13.94
CA ASP A 67 13.68 0.75 14.91
C ASP A 67 14.71 1.78 14.40
N GLU A 68 15.51 1.40 13.41
CA GLU A 68 16.58 2.25 12.88
C GLU A 68 16.10 3.20 11.77
N HIS A 69 14.96 2.89 11.13
CA HIS A 69 14.54 3.58 9.92
C HIS A 69 13.07 4.01 9.95
N ARG A 70 12.80 5.26 9.60
CA ARG A 70 11.43 5.77 9.40
C ARG A 70 10.86 5.25 8.09
N GLU A 71 9.54 5.01 8.09
CA GLU A 71 8.80 4.54 6.91
C GLU A 71 9.36 3.23 6.31
N ALA A 72 10.10 2.47 7.13
CA ALA A 72 10.59 1.15 6.76
C ALA A 72 9.46 0.12 6.78
N PHE A 73 9.60 -0.90 5.96
CA PHE A 73 8.77 -2.10 6.06
C PHE A 73 9.62 -3.36 5.91
N LEU A 74 9.17 -4.40 6.57
CA LEU A 74 9.67 -5.75 6.48
C LEU A 74 8.56 -6.68 5.97
N LEU A 75 8.82 -7.37 4.87
CA LEU A 75 8.07 -8.56 4.46
C LEU A 75 8.87 -9.78 4.88
N ASN A 76 8.24 -10.70 5.59
CA ASN A 76 8.90 -11.91 6.04
C ASN A 76 7.95 -13.11 5.97
N VAL A 77 8.34 -14.17 5.27
CA VAL A 77 7.63 -15.46 5.30
C VAL A 77 8.26 -16.33 6.38
N LEU A 78 7.48 -16.60 7.42
CA LEU A 78 7.89 -17.42 8.54
C LEU A 78 8.05 -18.90 8.13
N PRO A 79 8.77 -19.72 8.90
CA PRO A 79 8.97 -21.14 8.58
C PRO A 79 7.67 -21.95 8.41
N ASP A 80 6.59 -21.52 9.07
CA ASP A 80 5.26 -22.14 8.97
C ASP A 80 4.40 -21.59 7.80
N GLY A 81 4.97 -20.78 6.94
CA GLY A 81 4.32 -20.21 5.75
C GLY A 81 3.49 -18.96 6.00
N ARG A 82 3.39 -18.44 7.22
CA ARG A 82 2.73 -17.16 7.49
C ARG A 82 3.54 -16.01 6.90
N LEU A 83 2.89 -15.10 6.21
CA LEU A 83 3.49 -13.87 5.74
C LEU A 83 3.28 -12.75 6.77
N VAL A 84 4.33 -12.08 7.14
CA VAL A 84 4.31 -10.91 8.00
C VAL A 84 4.65 -9.66 7.19
N VAL A 85 3.84 -8.62 7.37
CA VAL A 85 4.07 -7.26 6.89
C VAL A 85 4.19 -6.37 8.13
N ALA A 86 5.39 -5.99 8.47
CA ALA A 86 5.68 -5.13 9.61
C ALA A 86 6.23 -3.79 9.13
N GLY A 87 5.67 -2.69 9.60
CA GLY A 87 6.20 -1.35 9.33
C GLY A 87 6.79 -0.72 10.57
N SER A 88 7.81 0.12 10.43
CA SER A 88 8.38 0.92 11.52
C SER A 88 7.43 2.02 12.00
N ASP A 89 6.52 2.41 11.14
CA ASP A 89 5.43 3.34 11.41
C ASP A 89 4.24 3.04 10.48
N LYS A 90 3.13 3.73 10.66
CA LYS A 90 1.91 3.54 9.88
C LYS A 90 2.08 3.68 8.36
N ARG A 91 3.04 4.50 7.91
CA ARG A 91 3.34 4.64 6.47
C ARG A 91 4.17 3.46 5.99
N GLY A 92 5.20 3.07 6.73
CA GLY A 92 5.98 1.87 6.44
C GLY A 92 5.09 0.64 6.33
N THR A 93 4.14 0.47 7.26
CA THR A 93 3.16 -0.62 7.18
C THR A 93 2.33 -0.57 5.90
N ALA A 94 1.78 0.59 5.55
CA ALA A 94 1.01 0.77 4.32
C ALA A 94 1.86 0.52 3.06
N TYR A 95 3.12 0.96 3.04
CA TYR A 95 4.06 0.70 1.95
C TYR A 95 4.36 -0.78 1.80
N GLY A 96 4.56 -1.50 2.91
CA GLY A 96 4.77 -2.95 2.90
C GLY A 96 3.56 -3.71 2.35
N VAL A 97 2.34 -3.31 2.71
CA VAL A 97 1.10 -3.86 2.15
C VAL A 97 1.04 -3.63 0.63
N LEU A 98 1.33 -2.43 0.15
CA LEU A 98 1.29 -2.12 -1.28
C LEU A 98 2.49 -2.67 -2.05
N GLU A 99 3.59 -3.00 -1.37
CA GLU A 99 4.68 -3.76 -1.98
C GLU A 99 4.22 -5.14 -2.44
N LEU A 100 3.31 -5.79 -1.72
CA LEU A 100 2.71 -7.05 -2.18
C LEU A 100 1.95 -6.85 -3.50
N SER A 101 1.19 -5.76 -3.64
CA SER A 101 0.53 -5.39 -4.90
C SER A 101 1.53 -5.22 -6.03
N ARG A 102 2.64 -4.51 -5.79
CA ARG A 102 3.70 -4.31 -6.76
C ARG A 102 4.36 -5.63 -7.17
N MET A 103 4.64 -6.52 -6.22
CA MET A 103 5.21 -7.84 -6.48
C MET A 103 4.26 -8.75 -7.27
N MET A 104 2.95 -8.58 -7.11
CA MET A 104 1.96 -9.25 -7.97
C MET A 104 1.92 -8.71 -9.39
N GLY A 105 2.56 -7.56 -9.66
CA GLY A 105 2.60 -6.93 -10.97
C GLY A 105 1.66 -5.74 -11.14
N VAL A 106 1.07 -5.24 -10.06
CA VAL A 106 0.22 -4.03 -10.11
C VAL A 106 1.11 -2.79 -10.15
N SER A 107 1.04 -2.06 -11.25
CA SER A 107 1.75 -0.79 -11.41
C SER A 107 1.18 0.30 -10.49
N PRO A 108 1.98 1.20 -9.92
CA PRO A 108 1.48 2.42 -9.29
C PRO A 108 0.61 3.27 -10.23
N TRP A 109 0.85 3.16 -11.53
CA TRP A 109 0.16 3.86 -12.61
C TRP A 109 -1.05 3.11 -13.17
N GLU A 110 -1.49 2.02 -12.53
CA GLU A 110 -2.60 1.17 -12.97
C GLU A 110 -3.81 2.00 -13.42
N TRP A 111 -4.24 2.93 -12.61
CA TRP A 111 -5.40 3.77 -12.94
C TRP A 111 -5.05 4.98 -13.82
N TRP A 112 -3.90 5.65 -13.57
CA TRP A 112 -3.54 6.89 -14.26
C TRP A 112 -3.02 6.69 -15.69
N ALA A 113 -2.49 5.53 -16.00
CA ALA A 113 -1.93 5.20 -17.30
C ALA A 113 -2.55 3.93 -17.89
N ASP A 114 -3.71 3.51 -17.40
CA ASP A 114 -4.41 2.29 -17.85
C ASP A 114 -3.48 1.06 -17.89
N ALA A 115 -2.54 0.99 -16.94
CA ALA A 115 -1.55 -0.08 -16.85
C ALA A 115 -2.18 -1.32 -16.21
N VAL A 116 -3.03 -2.01 -16.98
CA VAL A 116 -3.75 -3.20 -16.52
C VAL A 116 -2.77 -4.32 -16.19
N PRO A 117 -2.82 -4.88 -14.97
CA PRO A 117 -1.93 -5.95 -14.58
C PRO A 117 -2.29 -7.26 -15.31
N GLU A 118 -1.26 -8.05 -15.59
CA GLU A 118 -1.45 -9.40 -16.15
C GLU A 118 -2.15 -10.32 -15.15
N LYS A 119 -3.04 -11.16 -15.67
CA LYS A 119 -3.69 -12.19 -14.86
C LYS A 119 -2.72 -13.31 -14.52
N LYS A 120 -2.81 -13.79 -13.27
CA LYS A 120 -2.01 -14.89 -12.75
C LYS A 120 -2.92 -15.93 -12.12
N GLU A 121 -2.55 -17.17 -12.19
CA GLU A 121 -3.27 -18.24 -11.50
C GLU A 121 -3.02 -18.19 -10.00
N GLU A 122 -1.77 -17.86 -9.60
CA GLU A 122 -1.35 -17.79 -8.21
C GLU A 122 -0.28 -16.72 -7.97
N PHE A 123 -0.11 -16.37 -6.72
CA PHE A 123 1.01 -15.57 -6.24
C PHE A 123 1.53 -16.16 -4.92
N CYS A 124 2.76 -16.63 -4.94
CA CYS A 124 3.43 -17.24 -3.79
C CYS A 124 4.77 -16.58 -3.51
N LEU A 125 5.11 -16.47 -2.24
CA LEU A 125 6.45 -16.11 -1.79
C LEU A 125 7.12 -17.34 -1.19
N PRO A 126 8.41 -17.60 -1.49
CA PRO A 126 9.10 -18.78 -0.98
C PRO A 126 9.25 -18.72 0.55
N ALA A 127 9.34 -19.89 1.17
CA ALA A 127 9.65 -20.00 2.59
C ALA A 127 10.98 -19.29 2.89
N GLY A 128 11.04 -18.55 4.00
CA GLY A 128 12.20 -17.76 4.38
C GLY A 128 12.40 -16.48 3.55
N PHE A 129 11.47 -16.13 2.68
CA PHE A 129 11.52 -14.83 1.99
C PHE A 129 11.56 -13.71 3.02
N ARG A 130 12.54 -12.80 2.84
CA ARG A 130 12.70 -11.62 3.69
C ARG A 130 13.07 -10.44 2.82
N LYS A 131 12.33 -9.34 2.98
CA LYS A 131 12.58 -8.08 2.27
C LYS A 131 12.38 -6.93 3.24
N LEU A 132 13.46 -6.19 3.49
CA LEU A 132 13.44 -4.93 4.23
C LEU A 132 13.72 -3.80 3.25
N GLU A 133 12.87 -2.79 3.26
CA GLU A 133 13.10 -1.57 2.51
C GLU A 133 12.73 -0.33 3.34
N TYR A 134 13.47 0.74 3.10
CA TYR A 134 13.23 2.05 3.70
C TYR A 134 13.68 3.16 2.76
N PRO A 135 13.08 4.35 2.83
CA PRO A 135 13.42 5.46 1.97
C PRO A 135 14.76 6.07 2.34
N GLN A 136 15.59 6.34 1.32
CA GLN A 136 16.87 7.02 1.49
C GLN A 136 16.74 8.56 1.61
N VAL A 137 15.59 9.10 1.20
CA VAL A 137 15.28 10.53 1.21
C VAL A 137 14.06 10.79 2.07
N ALA A 138 14.17 11.69 3.03
CA ALA A 138 13.11 11.96 4.01
C ALA A 138 11.85 12.57 3.38
N TYR A 139 12.00 13.48 2.42
CA TYR A 139 10.88 14.16 1.78
C TYR A 139 10.75 13.73 0.32
N ARG A 140 9.60 13.18 -0.02
CA ARG A 140 9.25 12.69 -1.36
C ARG A 140 7.83 13.15 -1.67
N GLY A 141 7.62 13.65 -2.87
CA GLY A 141 6.29 14.14 -3.26
C GLY A 141 6.24 14.51 -4.73
N ILE A 142 5.04 14.84 -5.18
CA ILE A 142 4.79 15.42 -6.49
C ILE A 142 4.27 16.85 -6.32
N PHE A 143 4.64 17.71 -7.24
CA PHE A 143 4.04 19.02 -7.38
C PHE A 143 2.96 18.96 -8.46
N ILE A 144 1.77 19.46 -8.15
CA ILE A 144 0.68 19.58 -9.11
C ILE A 144 0.46 21.06 -9.36
N ASN A 145 0.75 21.47 -10.59
CA ASN A 145 0.40 22.79 -11.05
C ASN A 145 -1.06 22.74 -11.54
N ASP A 146 -1.92 23.49 -10.86
CA ASP A 146 -3.35 23.49 -11.14
C ASP A 146 -3.70 24.51 -12.22
N GLU A 147 -3.44 24.12 -13.48
CA GLU A 147 -3.68 24.94 -14.66
C GLU A 147 -5.09 24.75 -15.22
N ASP A 148 -5.65 25.82 -15.84
CA ASP A 148 -7.01 25.82 -16.38
C ASP A 148 -7.22 24.91 -17.60
N TRP A 149 -6.17 24.30 -18.12
CA TRP A 149 -6.17 23.44 -19.31
C TRP A 149 -5.76 21.98 -19.05
N GLY A 150 -5.49 21.60 -17.81
CA GLY A 150 -5.00 20.27 -17.43
C GLY A 150 -5.96 19.52 -16.51
N LEU A 151 -5.43 19.15 -15.33
CA LEU A 151 -6.08 18.28 -14.36
C LEU A 151 -7.42 18.86 -13.85
N THR A 152 -7.47 20.15 -13.57
CA THR A 152 -8.67 20.82 -13.06
C THR A 152 -9.85 20.68 -14.00
N PRO A 153 -9.79 21.13 -15.31
CA PRO A 153 -10.93 20.98 -16.19
C PRO A 153 -11.28 19.52 -16.47
N TRP A 154 -10.32 18.62 -16.53
CA TRP A 154 -10.59 17.20 -16.67
C TRP A 154 -11.37 16.66 -15.46
N SER A 155 -10.97 17.01 -14.23
CA SER A 155 -11.62 16.57 -13.01
C SER A 155 -13.09 16.96 -12.98
N TRP A 156 -13.40 18.27 -13.03
CA TRP A 156 -14.77 18.73 -12.85
C TRP A 156 -15.67 18.59 -14.10
N LYS A 157 -15.12 18.43 -15.31
CA LYS A 157 -15.92 18.23 -16.52
C LYS A 157 -16.17 16.75 -16.82
N HIS A 158 -15.20 15.89 -16.57
CA HIS A 158 -15.23 14.51 -17.09
C HIS A 158 -15.24 13.45 -15.99
N TYR A 159 -14.34 13.54 -15.00
CA TYR A 159 -14.17 12.46 -14.02
C TYR A 159 -15.19 12.53 -12.86
N GLU A 160 -15.40 13.71 -12.33
CA GLU A 160 -16.40 13.97 -11.28
C GLU A 160 -17.14 15.29 -11.54
N PRO A 161 -18.07 15.29 -12.51
CA PRO A 161 -18.84 16.49 -12.85
C PRO A 161 -19.44 17.14 -11.61
N SER A 162 -19.20 18.44 -11.46
CA SER A 162 -19.58 19.20 -10.28
C SER A 162 -20.07 20.59 -10.68
N GLU A 163 -21.01 21.13 -9.92
CA GLU A 163 -21.45 22.53 -10.07
C GLU A 163 -20.32 23.52 -9.68
N ARG A 164 -19.35 23.06 -8.89
CA ARG A 164 -18.17 23.84 -8.51
C ARG A 164 -17.13 23.79 -9.64
N LYS A 165 -17.29 24.69 -10.60
CA LYS A 165 -16.37 24.82 -11.72
C LYS A 165 -14.98 25.25 -11.26
N GLY A 166 -13.94 24.76 -11.95
CA GLY A 166 -12.56 25.17 -11.71
C GLY A 166 -11.93 24.58 -10.44
N GLN A 167 -12.45 23.47 -9.93
CA GLN A 167 -11.90 22.79 -8.76
C GLN A 167 -11.65 21.31 -9.04
N ILE A 168 -10.56 20.79 -8.46
CA ILE A 168 -10.30 19.36 -8.40
C ILE A 168 -11.14 18.79 -7.27
N GLY A 169 -11.99 17.82 -7.56
CA GLY A 169 -12.89 17.23 -6.58
C GLY A 169 -12.28 16.12 -5.73
N PRO A 170 -13.02 15.63 -4.73
CA PRO A 170 -12.52 14.66 -3.76
C PRO A 170 -12.15 13.30 -4.37
N LYS A 171 -12.85 12.85 -5.42
CA LYS A 171 -12.53 11.59 -6.10
C LYS A 171 -11.18 11.66 -6.81
N THR A 172 -10.90 12.77 -7.49
CA THR A 172 -9.61 13.02 -8.13
C THR A 172 -8.49 13.08 -7.09
N HIS A 173 -8.72 13.77 -5.97
CA HIS A 173 -7.76 13.78 -4.86
C HIS A 173 -7.50 12.38 -4.31
N ALA A 174 -8.52 11.56 -4.14
CA ALA A 174 -8.37 10.19 -3.67
C ALA A 174 -7.47 9.36 -4.60
N ARG A 175 -7.61 9.52 -5.93
CA ARG A 175 -6.74 8.86 -6.92
C ARG A 175 -5.30 9.37 -6.87
N ILE A 176 -5.10 10.67 -6.63
CA ILE A 176 -3.77 11.23 -6.45
C ILE A 176 -3.12 10.69 -5.18
N PHE A 177 -3.85 10.64 -4.05
CA PHE A 177 -3.32 10.10 -2.81
C PHE A 177 -3.04 8.59 -2.90
N GLU A 178 -3.85 7.83 -3.63
CA GLU A 178 -3.56 6.42 -3.93
C GLU A 178 -2.24 6.30 -4.69
N LEU A 179 -2.02 7.09 -5.75
CA LEU A 179 -0.77 7.10 -6.51
C LEU A 179 0.43 7.42 -5.63
N LEU A 180 0.32 8.47 -4.79
CA LEU A 180 1.38 8.85 -3.86
C LEU A 180 1.71 7.72 -2.88
N LEU A 181 0.71 7.07 -2.34
CA LEU A 181 0.89 5.95 -1.41
C LEU A 181 1.60 4.77 -2.09
N ARG A 182 1.22 4.43 -3.33
CA ARG A 182 1.86 3.37 -4.13
C ARG A 182 3.31 3.70 -4.51
N LEU A 183 3.60 4.98 -4.76
CA LEU A 183 4.96 5.50 -5.04
C LEU A 183 5.77 5.76 -3.77
N ARG A 184 5.23 5.45 -2.58
CA ARG A 184 5.85 5.70 -1.28
C ARG A 184 6.23 7.16 -1.07
N GLN A 185 5.34 8.05 -1.47
CA GLN A 185 5.50 9.50 -1.33
C GLN A 185 4.61 10.04 -0.20
N GLN A 186 5.04 11.16 0.38
CA GLN A 186 4.40 11.72 1.57
C GLN A 186 3.57 12.96 1.27
N ASN A 187 4.01 13.76 0.32
CA ASN A 187 3.54 15.12 0.10
C ASN A 187 3.03 15.36 -1.30
N LYS A 188 2.02 16.20 -1.39
CA LYS A 188 1.52 16.83 -2.59
C LYS A 188 1.65 18.34 -2.43
N GLY A 189 2.51 18.96 -3.24
CA GLY A 189 2.59 20.42 -3.35
C GLY A 189 1.51 20.93 -4.30
N TYR A 190 0.90 22.06 -3.97
CA TYR A 190 0.03 22.83 -4.85
C TYR A 190 0.67 24.19 -5.10
N SER A 191 0.57 24.72 -6.33
CA SER A 191 0.61 26.15 -6.51
C SER A 191 -0.77 26.70 -6.13
N ALA A 192 -0.85 27.49 -5.07
CA ALA A 192 -2.05 28.27 -4.83
C ALA A 192 -2.08 29.39 -5.88
N ARG A 193 -3.15 29.47 -6.65
CA ARG A 193 -3.45 30.72 -7.35
C ARG A 193 -4.04 31.67 -6.33
N TYR A 194 -3.42 32.82 -6.18
CA TYR A 194 -3.97 33.98 -5.49
C TYR A 194 -4.89 34.72 -6.45
#